data_22f53ca57e9e308b559ea5c4bfc8d083
#
_entry.id   22f53ca57e9e308b559ea5c4bfc8d083
#
_cell.length_a   1.000
_cell.length_b   1.000
_cell.length_c   1.000
_cell.angle_alpha   90.00
_cell.angle_beta   90.00
_cell.angle_gamma   90.00
#
_symmetry.space_group_name_H-M   'P 1'
#
loop_
_entity.id
_entity.type
_entity.pdbx_description
1 polymer ?
#
loop_
_entity_poly.entity_id
_entity_poly.type
_entity_poly.pdbx_seq_one_letter_code
_entity_poly.pdbx_strand_id
1 'polypeptide(L)' 'MADYSALSLAELDNRIAVARANIRQLIEQAAAASGERNEERISERLAQQNDELEALSKARDALSGKP' A
#
# COMPACT_ATOMS: atom_id res chain seq x y z
N MET A 1 -7.18 6.84 11.73
CA MET A 1 -7.30 5.63 10.91
C MET A 1 -8.25 5.90 9.75
N ALA A 2 -7.83 5.57 8.54
CA ALA A 2 -8.65 5.84 7.38
C ALA A 2 -9.81 4.84 7.30
N ASP A 3 -11.00 5.37 7.04
CA ASP A 3 -12.20 4.54 6.85
C ASP A 3 -12.43 4.38 5.35
N TYR A 4 -12.16 3.19 4.84
CA TYR A 4 -12.32 2.88 3.43
C TYR A 4 -13.72 2.37 3.08
N SER A 5 -14.59 2.21 4.08
CA SER A 5 -15.93 1.65 3.84
C SER A 5 -16.82 2.57 3.01
N ALA A 6 -16.51 3.87 2.97
CA ALA A 6 -17.27 4.84 2.19
C ALA A 6 -16.82 4.94 0.74
N LEU A 7 -15.75 4.26 0.37
CA LEU A 7 -15.22 4.31 -0.99
C LEU A 7 -15.92 3.33 -1.90
N SER A 8 -16.06 3.69 -3.18
CA SER A 8 -16.56 2.79 -4.20
C SER A 8 -15.51 1.73 -4.55
N LEU A 9 -15.95 0.65 -5.20
CA LEU A 9 -15.03 -0.38 -5.67
C LEU A 9 -13.98 0.18 -6.61
N ALA A 10 -14.37 1.08 -7.52
CA ALA A 10 -13.44 1.71 -8.45
C ALA A 10 -12.39 2.57 -7.73
N GLU A 11 -12.81 3.30 -6.70
CA GLU A 11 -11.89 4.10 -5.90
C GLU A 11 -10.92 3.23 -5.12
N LEU A 12 -11.41 2.12 -4.56
CA LEU A 12 -10.55 1.17 -3.87
C LEU A 12 -9.53 0.56 -4.82
N ASP A 13 -9.95 0.17 -6.01
CA ASP A 13 -9.05 -0.38 -7.02
C ASP A 13 -7.96 0.63 -7.42
N ASN A 14 -8.32 1.91 -7.57
CA ASN A 14 -7.36 2.97 -7.86
C ASN A 14 -6.34 3.11 -6.73
N ARG A 15 -6.81 3.13 -5.49
CA ARG A 15 -5.92 3.26 -4.35
C ARG A 15 -4.99 2.06 -4.19
N ILE A 16 -5.51 0.86 -4.47
CA ILE A 16 -4.70 -0.35 -4.46
C ILE A 16 -3.60 -0.26 -5.52
N ALA A 17 -3.94 0.19 -6.73
CA ALA A 17 -2.95 0.35 -7.80
C ALA A 17 -1.87 1.36 -7.42
N VAL A 18 -2.25 2.47 -6.81
CA VAL A 18 -1.29 3.48 -6.34
C VAL A 18 -0.39 2.91 -5.24
N ALA A 19 -0.97 2.18 -4.28
CA ALA A 19 -0.20 1.58 -3.21
C ALA A 19 0.83 0.58 -3.76
N ARG A 20 0.41 -0.24 -4.72
CA ARG A 20 1.32 -1.20 -5.36
C ARG A 20 2.44 -0.50 -6.12
N ALA A 21 2.13 0.58 -6.83
CA ALA A 21 3.14 1.36 -7.54
C ALA A 21 4.13 1.99 -6.56
N ASN A 22 3.65 2.51 -5.44
CA ASN A 22 4.49 3.09 -4.41
C ASN A 22 5.43 2.04 -3.81
N ILE A 23 4.90 0.84 -3.54
CA ILE A 23 5.72 -0.27 -3.03
C ILE A 23 6.83 -0.62 -4.02
N ARG A 24 6.50 -0.71 -5.30
CA ARG A 24 7.50 -1.00 -6.34
C ARG A 24 8.60 0.05 -6.36
N GLN A 25 8.23 1.33 -6.33
CA GLN A 25 9.21 2.42 -6.30
C GLN A 25 10.10 2.36 -5.07
N LEU A 26 9.51 2.05 -3.92
CA LEU A 26 10.29 1.93 -2.69
C LEU A 26 11.27 0.77 -2.75
N ILE A 27 10.88 -0.34 -3.36
CA ILE A 27 11.78 -1.48 -3.56
C ILE A 27 12.93 -1.09 -4.49
N GLU A 28 12.64 -0.36 -5.56
CA GLU A 28 13.68 0.12 -6.48
C GLU A 28 14.63 1.09 -5.78
N GLN A 29 14.09 1.99 -4.96
CA GLN A 29 14.91 2.90 -4.15
C GLN A 29 15.78 2.14 -3.16
N ALA A 30 15.25 1.11 -2.54
CA ALA A 30 16.01 0.29 -1.60
C ALA A 30 17.18 -0.40 -2.30
N ALA A 31 16.96 -0.88 -3.52
CA ALA A 31 18.02 -1.52 -4.29
C ALA A 31 19.13 -0.54 -4.70
N ALA A 32 18.78 0.72 -4.92
CA ALA A 32 19.72 1.76 -5.32
C ALA A 32 20.34 2.48 -4.13
N ALA A 33 19.69 2.46 -2.97
CA ALA A 33 20.16 3.19 -1.80
C ALA A 33 21.35 2.50 -1.15
N SER A 34 22.30 3.29 -0.70
CA SER A 34 23.39 2.82 0.13
C SER A 34 23.35 3.58 1.44
N GLY A 35 23.37 2.89 2.56
CA GLY A 35 23.39 3.49 3.88
C GLY A 35 22.20 3.10 4.73
N GLU A 36 22.48 2.88 6.01
CA GLU A 36 21.51 2.35 6.96
C GLU A 36 20.28 3.25 7.16
N ARG A 37 20.48 4.57 7.17
CA ARG A 37 19.38 5.51 7.39
C ARG A 37 18.36 5.45 6.27
N ASN A 38 18.83 5.34 5.04
CA ASN A 38 17.94 5.24 3.89
C ASN A 38 17.18 3.91 3.91
N GLU A 39 17.88 2.84 4.28
CA GLU A 39 17.25 1.52 4.39
C GLU A 39 16.16 1.51 5.46
N GLU A 40 16.40 2.12 6.61
CA GLU A 40 15.40 2.21 7.67
C GLU A 40 14.16 2.98 7.24
N ARG A 41 14.35 4.14 6.61
CA ARG A 41 13.24 4.96 6.14
C ARG A 41 12.41 4.23 5.08
N ILE A 42 13.10 3.57 4.17
CA ILE A 42 12.41 2.83 3.11
C ILE A 42 11.66 1.64 3.72
N SER A 43 12.26 0.94 4.66
CA SER A 43 11.61 -0.17 5.35
C SER A 43 10.34 0.28 6.08
N GLU A 44 10.38 1.41 6.77
CA GLU A 44 9.21 1.96 7.44
C GLU A 44 8.11 2.31 6.45
N ARG A 45 8.47 2.93 5.34
CA ARG A 45 7.50 3.29 4.30
C ARG A 45 6.91 2.05 3.65
N LEU A 46 7.73 1.04 3.42
CA LEU A 46 7.23 -0.23 2.88
C LEU A 46 6.23 -0.87 3.82
N ALA A 47 6.52 -0.89 5.13
CA ALA A 47 5.60 -1.43 6.11
C ALA A 47 4.27 -0.68 6.11
N GLN A 48 4.32 0.65 6.06
CA GLN A 48 3.12 1.48 6.01
C GLN A 48 2.30 1.21 4.74
N GLN A 49 2.96 1.12 3.60
CA GLN A 49 2.28 0.87 2.34
C GLN A 49 1.69 -0.53 2.29
N ASN A 50 2.39 -1.52 2.84
CA ASN A 50 1.85 -2.88 2.92
C ASN A 50 0.63 -2.95 3.82
N ASP A 51 0.65 -2.26 4.96
CA ASP A 51 -0.50 -2.19 5.85
C ASP A 51 -1.70 -1.53 5.17
N GLU A 52 -1.46 -0.44 4.46
CA GLU A 52 -2.49 0.26 3.72
C GLU A 52 -3.06 -0.62 2.61
N LEU A 53 -2.19 -1.30 1.86
CA LEU A 53 -2.62 -2.21 0.81
C LEU A 53 -3.50 -3.33 1.37
N GLU A 54 -3.12 -3.90 2.51
CA GLU A 54 -3.91 -4.94 3.15
C GLU A 54 -5.29 -4.43 3.56
N ALA A 55 -5.36 -3.24 4.16
CA ALA A 55 -6.62 -2.64 4.57
C ALA A 55 -7.51 -2.34 3.36
N LEU A 56 -6.93 -1.82 2.29
CA LEU A 56 -7.66 -1.54 1.06
C LEU A 56 -8.18 -2.84 0.43
N SER A 57 -7.37 -3.88 0.42
CA SER A 57 -7.76 -5.18 -0.14
C SER A 57 -8.90 -5.80 0.64
N LYS A 58 -8.88 -5.69 1.96
CA LYS A 58 -9.97 -6.18 2.80
C LYS A 58 -11.26 -5.41 2.56
N ALA A 59 -11.16 -4.10 2.43
CA ALA A 59 -12.32 -3.27 2.14
C ALA A 59 -12.92 -3.61 0.77
N ARG A 60 -12.06 -3.85 -0.22
CA ARG A 60 -12.48 -4.27 -1.56
C ARG A 60 -13.20 -5.61 -1.52
N ASP A 61 -12.64 -6.57 -0.82
CA ASP A 61 -13.23 -7.91 -0.71
C ASP A 61 -14.60 -7.84 -0.04
N ALA A 62 -14.75 -7.00 0.98
CA ALA A 62 -16.03 -6.81 1.65
C ALA A 62 -17.08 -6.24 0.70
N LEU A 63 -16.70 -5.27 -0.13
CA LEU A 63 -17.61 -4.67 -1.11
C LEU A 63 -17.98 -5.63 -2.23
N SER A 64 -17.05 -6.47 -2.66
CA SER A 64 -17.30 -7.43 -3.73
C SER A 64 -18.02 -8.68 -3.25
N GLY A 65 -18.23 -8.81 -1.94
CA GLY A 65 -18.92 -9.96 -1.36
C GLY A 65 -18.08 -11.23 -1.31
N LYS A 66 -16.80 -11.12 -1.54
CA LYS A 66 -15.91 -12.29 -1.44
C LYS A 66 -15.53 -12.54 0.01
N PRO A 67 -15.54 -13.81 0.44
CA PRO A 67 -15.10 -14.15 1.79
C PRO A 67 -13.60 -13.96 1.99
#